data_6eee6374d9f9a9c3492954ea883f6cbf
#
_entry.id   6eee6374d9f9a9c3492954ea883f6cbf
#
_cell.length_a   1.000
_cell.length_b   1.000
_cell.length_c   1.000
_cell.angle_alpha   90.00
_cell.angle_beta   90.00
_cell.angle_gamma   90.00
#
_symmetry.space_group_name_H-M   'P 1'
#
loop_
_entity.id
_entity.type
_entity.pdbx_description
1 polymer ?
#
loop_
_entity_poly.entity_id
_entity_poly.type
_entity_poly.pdbx_seq_one_letter_code
_entity_poly.pdbx_strand_id
1 'polypeptide(L)'
;ILLDYYIDYAEDIEANELNFTSFYTDQKECEKRLMYFIEKSFDACAKLQYPKFHATIVKGLLAMYLSDPKADKGFNRFTSKSILKNSGRSNTFIYHKICKVLRLAGAL
;
A
#
# COMPACT_ATOMS: atom_id res chain seq x y z
N ILE A 1 4.53 -7.34 -4.23
CA ILE A 1 5.48 -6.85 -5.26
C ILE A 1 5.12 -5.44 -5.70
N LEU A 2 3.87 -5.19 -6.08
CA LEU A 2 3.46 -3.86 -6.57
C LEU A 2 3.60 -2.77 -5.51
N LEU A 3 3.32 -3.08 -4.25
CA LEU A 3 3.52 -2.14 -3.14
C LEU A 3 5.01 -1.82 -2.93
N ASP A 4 5.90 -2.79 -3.09
CA ASP A 4 7.33 -2.56 -3.03
C ASP A 4 7.77 -1.56 -4.10
N TYR A 5 7.36 -1.78 -5.34
CA TYR A 5 7.66 -0.85 -6.43
C TYR A 5 7.06 0.53 -6.17
N TYR A 6 5.85 0.58 -5.61
CA TYR A 6 5.19 1.83 -5.31
C TYR A 6 5.98 2.69 -4.32
N ILE A 7 6.41 2.10 -3.18
CA ILE A 7 7.14 2.87 -2.17
C ILE A 7 8.57 3.18 -2.60
N ASP A 8 9.17 2.35 -3.45
CA ASP A 8 10.55 2.52 -3.91
C ASP A 8 10.66 3.36 -5.20
N TYR A 9 9.55 3.89 -5.69
CA TYR A 9 9.51 4.58 -6.99
C TYR A 9 10.59 5.66 -7.11
N ALA A 10 10.68 6.58 -6.15
CA ALA A 10 11.63 7.68 -6.23
C ALA A 10 13.08 7.21 -6.18
N GLU A 11 13.37 6.23 -5.32
CA GLU A 11 14.71 5.66 -5.21
C GLU A 11 15.11 4.92 -6.50
N ASP A 12 14.19 4.12 -7.04
CA ASP A 12 14.47 3.31 -8.24
C ASP A 12 14.68 4.21 -9.47
N ILE A 13 13.88 5.27 -9.63
CA ILE A 13 14.05 6.21 -10.73
C ILE A 13 15.40 6.94 -10.60
N GLU A 14 15.76 7.39 -9.42
CA GLU A 14 17.04 8.06 -9.17
C GLU A 14 18.22 7.13 -9.46
N ALA A 15 18.12 5.86 -9.07
CA ALA A 15 19.14 4.85 -9.28
C ALA A 15 19.12 4.25 -10.69
N ASN A 16 18.18 4.65 -11.53
CA ASN A 16 17.94 4.09 -12.87
C ASN A 16 17.67 2.59 -12.83
N GLU A 17 16.93 2.13 -11.83
CA GLU A 17 16.52 0.75 -11.66
C GLU A 17 15.10 0.51 -12.18
N LEU A 18 14.80 -0.74 -12.52
CA LEU A 18 13.48 -1.12 -13.02
C LEU A 18 12.42 -0.95 -11.93
N ASN A 19 11.34 -0.24 -12.29
CA ASN A 19 10.17 -0.10 -11.43
C ASN A 19 8.91 -0.17 -12.28
N PHE A 20 8.09 -1.21 -12.07
CA PHE A 20 6.90 -1.42 -12.91
C PHE A 20 5.83 -0.34 -12.75
N THR A 21 5.80 0.37 -11.62
CA THR A 21 4.85 1.47 -11.46
C THR A 21 5.19 2.68 -12.35
N SER A 22 6.42 2.75 -12.85
CA SER A 22 6.85 3.80 -13.78
C SER A 22 6.22 3.65 -15.17
N PHE A 23 5.68 2.48 -15.49
CA PHE A 23 5.06 2.23 -16.80
C PHE A 23 3.62 2.73 -16.90
N TYR A 24 2.99 3.12 -15.80
CA TYR A 24 1.69 3.76 -15.85
C TYR A 24 1.80 5.17 -16.41
N THR A 25 0.78 5.59 -17.18
CA THR A 25 0.82 6.88 -17.89
C THR A 25 0.86 8.07 -16.93
N ASP A 26 0.19 7.98 -15.80
CA ASP A 26 0.18 9.02 -14.79
C ASP A 26 -0.09 8.47 -13.38
N GLN A 27 -0.03 9.35 -12.40
CA GLN A 27 -0.22 9.00 -10.99
C GLN A 27 -1.64 8.48 -10.71
N LYS A 28 -2.65 9.02 -11.38
CA LYS A 28 -4.03 8.57 -11.21
C LYS A 28 -4.25 7.15 -11.74
N GLU A 29 -3.63 6.83 -12.86
CA GLU A 29 -3.69 5.48 -13.40
C GLU A 29 -3.02 4.48 -12.45
N CYS A 30 -1.87 4.85 -11.92
CA CYS A 30 -1.18 4.04 -10.92
C CYS A 30 -2.08 3.80 -9.69
N GLU A 31 -2.71 4.85 -9.17
CA GLU A 31 -3.64 4.75 -8.05
C GLU A 31 -4.80 3.81 -8.34
N LYS A 32 -5.44 3.95 -9.51
CA LYS A 32 -6.54 3.08 -9.92
C LYS A 32 -6.13 1.62 -9.98
N ARG A 33 -4.94 1.35 -10.51
CA ARG A 33 -4.45 -0.03 -10.61
C ARG A 33 -4.10 -0.61 -9.25
N LEU A 34 -3.51 0.17 -8.37
CA LEU A 34 -3.26 -0.25 -6.99
C LEU A 34 -4.57 -0.58 -6.29
N MET A 35 -5.57 0.28 -6.39
CA MET A 35 -6.89 0.03 -5.82
C MET A 35 -7.56 -1.19 -6.42
N TYR A 36 -7.42 -1.40 -7.72
CA TYR A 36 -7.93 -2.60 -8.40
C TYR A 36 -7.34 -3.87 -7.77
N PHE A 37 -6.03 -3.93 -7.61
CA PHE A 37 -5.38 -5.11 -7.02
C PHE A 37 -5.74 -5.30 -5.56
N ILE A 38 -5.89 -4.22 -4.81
CA ILE A 38 -6.32 -4.27 -3.41
C ILE A 38 -7.73 -4.86 -3.31
N GLU A 39 -8.68 -4.35 -4.09
CA GLU A 39 -10.06 -4.85 -4.10
C GLU A 39 -10.13 -6.31 -4.55
N LYS A 40 -9.37 -6.68 -5.58
CA LYS A 40 -9.29 -8.07 -6.02
C LYS A 40 -8.71 -9.00 -4.96
N SER A 41 -7.74 -8.50 -4.19
CA SER A 41 -7.17 -9.26 -3.06
C SER A 41 -8.22 -9.53 -1.99
N PHE A 42 -9.01 -8.53 -1.62
CA PHE A 42 -10.10 -8.73 -0.66
C PHE A 42 -11.19 -9.65 -1.19
N ASP A 43 -11.57 -9.52 -2.46
CA ASP A 43 -12.55 -10.41 -3.09
C ASP A 43 -12.06 -11.87 -3.08
N ALA A 44 -10.80 -12.09 -3.38
CA ALA A 44 -10.19 -13.42 -3.32
C ALA A 44 -10.18 -13.97 -1.90
N CYS A 45 -9.86 -13.14 -0.89
CA CYS A 45 -9.89 -13.55 0.51
C CYS A 45 -11.27 -13.99 0.96
N ALA A 46 -12.33 -13.33 0.49
CA ALA A 46 -13.70 -13.64 0.85
C ALA A 46 -14.13 -15.06 0.44
N LYS A 47 -13.44 -15.64 -0.54
CA LYS A 47 -13.73 -17.00 -1.04
C LYS A 47 -12.93 -18.09 -0.37
N LEU A 48 -12.02 -17.74 0.54
CA LEU A 48 -11.17 -18.70 1.22
C LEU A 48 -11.86 -19.24 2.48
N GLN A 49 -11.33 -20.35 3.03
CA GLN A 49 -11.91 -21.01 4.20
C GLN A 49 -11.97 -20.12 5.43
N TYR A 50 -10.94 -19.26 5.62
CA TYR A 50 -10.87 -18.31 6.75
C TYR A 50 -10.78 -16.89 6.24
N PRO A 51 -11.89 -16.33 5.69
CA PRO A 51 -11.83 -15.06 4.98
C PRO A 51 -11.40 -13.89 5.86
N LYS A 52 -11.82 -13.85 7.11
CA LYS A 52 -11.43 -12.75 8.03
C LYS A 52 -9.95 -12.76 8.33
N PHE A 53 -9.35 -13.94 8.49
CA PHE A 53 -7.91 -14.07 8.73
C PHE A 53 -7.12 -13.55 7.55
N HIS A 54 -7.46 -14.00 6.34
CA HIS A 54 -6.74 -13.57 5.13
C HIS A 54 -6.93 -12.09 4.85
N ALA A 55 -8.13 -11.55 5.05
CA ALA A 55 -8.40 -10.12 4.92
C ALA A 55 -7.57 -9.30 5.93
N THR A 56 -7.40 -9.80 7.15
CA THR A 56 -6.56 -9.15 8.15
C THR A 56 -5.10 -9.09 7.72
N ILE A 57 -4.59 -10.15 7.08
CA ILE A 57 -3.22 -10.15 6.53
C ILE A 57 -3.08 -9.08 5.45
N VAL A 58 -4.03 -8.98 4.53
CA VAL A 58 -3.99 -7.94 3.47
C VAL A 58 -3.99 -6.55 4.08
N LYS A 59 -4.87 -6.29 5.06
CA LYS A 59 -4.91 -5.00 5.77
C LYS A 59 -3.59 -4.69 6.47
N GLY A 60 -3.00 -5.70 7.12
CA GLY A 60 -1.70 -5.54 7.78
C GLY A 60 -0.58 -5.22 6.82
N LEU A 61 -0.54 -5.85 5.67
CA LEU A 61 0.44 -5.56 4.62
C LEU A 61 0.28 -4.14 4.09
N LEU A 62 -0.94 -3.72 3.79
CA LEU A 62 -1.22 -2.34 3.36
C LEU A 62 -0.75 -1.35 4.42
N ALA A 63 -1.10 -1.59 5.67
CA ALA A 63 -0.72 -0.72 6.77
C ALA A 63 0.81 -0.65 6.93
N MET A 64 1.49 -1.78 6.83
CA MET A 64 2.94 -1.84 6.95
C MET A 64 3.64 -1.05 5.85
N TYR A 65 3.29 -1.30 4.59
CA TYR A 65 3.91 -0.59 3.47
C TYR A 65 3.58 0.90 3.47
N LEU A 66 2.32 1.27 3.68
CA LEU A 66 1.89 2.66 3.63
C LEU A 66 2.32 3.46 4.86
N SER A 67 2.79 2.81 5.93
CA SER A 67 3.40 3.49 7.07
C SER A 67 4.87 3.84 6.86
N ASP A 68 5.50 3.31 5.82
CA ASP A 68 6.87 3.65 5.47
C ASP A 68 6.95 5.15 5.12
N PRO A 69 7.97 5.87 5.62
CA PRO A 69 8.15 7.28 5.26
C PRO A 69 8.19 7.54 3.75
N LYS A 70 8.67 6.60 2.96
CA LYS A 70 8.69 6.70 1.50
C LYS A 70 7.28 6.82 0.89
N ALA A 71 6.27 6.24 1.54
CA ALA A 71 4.87 6.32 1.09
C ALA A 71 4.27 7.71 1.29
N ASP A 72 4.89 8.54 2.14
CA ASP A 72 4.42 9.90 2.43
C ASP A 72 5.21 10.97 1.69
N LYS A 73 6.14 10.59 0.82
CA LYS A 73 7.01 11.54 0.11
C LYS A 73 6.63 11.70 -1.36
N GLY A 74 6.82 12.92 -1.87
CA GLY A 74 6.67 13.22 -3.29
C GLY A 74 5.29 12.85 -3.83
N PHE A 75 5.29 12.15 -4.93
CA PHE A 75 4.07 11.72 -5.62
C PHE A 75 3.24 10.74 -4.80
N ASN A 76 3.86 9.98 -3.90
CA ASN A 76 3.16 8.93 -3.17
C ASN A 76 2.27 9.45 -2.04
N ARG A 77 2.50 10.68 -1.59
CA ARG A 77 1.78 11.24 -0.44
C ARG A 77 0.25 11.20 -0.60
N PHE A 78 -0.23 11.75 -1.72
CA PHE A 78 -1.68 11.82 -1.98
C PHE A 78 -2.26 10.45 -2.31
N THR A 79 -1.54 9.65 -3.08
CA THR A 79 -1.96 8.30 -3.44
C THR A 79 -2.08 7.40 -2.20
N SER A 80 -1.11 7.45 -1.29
CA SER A 80 -1.15 6.68 -0.05
C SER A 80 -2.35 7.06 0.82
N LYS A 81 -2.64 8.36 0.96
CA LYS A 81 -3.83 8.84 1.69
C LYS A 81 -5.12 8.36 1.02
N SER A 82 -5.18 8.43 -0.30
CA SER A 82 -6.34 7.98 -1.06
C SER A 82 -6.58 6.48 -0.88
N ILE A 83 -5.53 5.66 -0.94
CA ILE A 83 -5.62 4.22 -0.72
C ILE A 83 -6.14 3.91 0.68
N LEU A 84 -5.60 4.54 1.72
CA LEU A 84 -6.05 4.34 3.10
C LEU A 84 -7.51 4.73 3.28
N LYS A 85 -7.92 5.84 2.69
CA LYS A 85 -9.29 6.35 2.79
C LYS A 85 -10.28 5.46 2.04
N ASN A 86 -9.93 5.05 0.82
CA ASN A 86 -10.83 4.38 -0.13
C ASN A 86 -10.75 2.86 -0.09
N SER A 87 -9.89 2.28 0.73
CA SER A 87 -9.82 0.82 0.88
C SER A 87 -11.11 0.22 1.46
N GLY A 88 -11.99 1.08 2.03
CA GLY A 88 -13.26 0.67 2.59
C GLY A 88 -13.15 -0.21 3.83
N ARG A 89 -11.97 -0.27 4.43
CA ARG A 89 -11.67 -1.15 5.58
C ARG A 89 -11.17 -0.32 6.74
N SER A 90 -12.05 -0.01 7.70
CA SER A 90 -11.72 0.82 8.86
C SER A 90 -10.50 0.33 9.65
N ASN A 91 -10.33 -0.97 9.76
CA ASN A 91 -9.20 -1.56 10.50
C ASN A 91 -7.85 -1.28 9.84
N THR A 92 -7.81 -1.10 8.53
CA THR A 92 -6.56 -0.75 7.82
C THR A 92 -5.99 0.56 8.37
N PHE A 93 -6.84 1.54 8.63
CA PHE A 93 -6.41 2.83 9.17
C PHE A 93 -5.82 2.68 10.59
N ILE A 94 -6.44 1.85 11.42
CA ILE A 94 -5.94 1.56 12.77
C ILE A 94 -4.57 0.86 12.69
N TYR A 95 -4.44 -0.16 11.86
CA TYR A 95 -3.18 -0.87 11.67
C TYR A 95 -2.09 0.05 11.15
N HIS A 96 -2.43 0.98 10.25
CA HIS A 96 -1.50 1.99 9.75
C HIS A 96 -0.94 2.84 10.89
N LYS A 97 -1.79 3.32 11.79
CA LYS A 97 -1.36 4.10 12.95
C LYS A 97 -0.46 3.30 13.88
N ILE A 98 -0.80 2.04 14.14
CA ILE A 98 0.04 1.14 14.94
C ILE A 98 1.42 0.98 14.31
N CYS A 99 1.48 0.74 13.00
CA CYS A 99 2.75 0.63 12.29
C CYS A 99 3.58 1.91 12.36
N LYS A 100 2.94 3.08 12.26
CA LYS A 100 3.63 4.37 12.43
C LYS A 100 4.29 4.47 13.81
N VAL A 101 3.57 4.12 14.86
CA VAL A 101 4.11 4.12 16.23
C VAL A 101 5.28 3.14 16.36
N LEU A 102 5.13 1.94 15.83
CA LEU A 102 6.20 0.93 15.88
C LEU A 102 7.45 1.37 15.13
N ARG A 103 7.31 2.08 14.02
CA ARG A 103 8.46 2.64 13.29
C ARG A 103 9.17 3.71 14.10
N LEU A 104 8.43 4.57 14.80
CA LEU A 104 9.02 5.58 15.69
C LEU A 104 9.77 4.92 16.84
N ALA A 105 9.30 3.79 17.34
CA ALA A 105 9.96 3.02 18.39
C ALA A 105 11.10 2.13 17.89
N GLY A 106 11.36 2.11 16.58
CA GLY A 106 12.40 1.27 15.98
C GLY A 106 12.04 -0.21 15.87
N ALA A 107 10.78 -0.58 16.00
CA ALA A 107 10.31 -1.98 15.93
C ALA A 107 9.98 -2.44 14.49
N LEU A 108 9.96 -1.50 13.56
CA LEU A 108 9.74 -1.77 12.13
C LEU A 108 10.81 -1.11 11.28
#